data_c525c21bd5d0d2aca5b42b81dc7c0d7d
#
_entry.id   c525c21bd5d0d2aca5b42b81dc7c0d7d
#
_cell.length_a   1.000
_cell.length_b   1.000
_cell.length_c   1.000
_cell.angle_alpha   90.00
_cell.angle_beta   90.00
_cell.angle_gamma   90.00
#
_symmetry.space_group_name_H-M   'P 1'
#
loop_
_entity.id
_entity.type
_entity.pdbx_description
1 polymer ?
#
loop_
_entity_poly.entity_id
_entity_poly.type
_entity_poly.pdbx_seq_one_letter_code
_entity_poly.pdbx_strand_id
1 'polypeptide(L)'
;STMGFHGLEFVLFRNGQNRTLDAFMAEYETGDGLNQEGDDWQDNQSKLRTVKTTQEAAFAAAVAGDLHNMTTLLAYEWTADATLKNYLTTSANWVIEGTRYKGLTKDGVSYSEAVKSVGQTTSLFVSWPVNLQNIFKGGCSSISQEVYTQKLGQAYRVATGHPEVGEEGEDAGDYIESPYSKRSFQDYQDNIYSIKNSLYGMRGTENVSTPAAGSIMAFMKQHYPEYEALNNALNAAISSLETAKNSGVAFIDNPAHTQVKTCIDAVQELDDQLNLAATWCARNIMVK
;
A
#
# COMPACT_ATOMS: atom_id res chain seq x y z
N SER A 1 1.28 1.19 13.98
CA SER A 1 1.69 -0.22 14.05
C SER A 1 3.21 -0.32 14.13
N THR A 2 3.74 -0.99 15.13
CA THR A 2 5.20 -1.23 15.29
C THR A 2 5.69 -2.45 14.51
N MET A 3 4.80 -3.16 13.82
CA MET A 3 5.08 -4.37 13.06
C MET A 3 5.08 -4.08 11.55
N GLY A 4 5.60 -5.00 10.77
CA GLY A 4 5.60 -4.88 9.31
C GLY A 4 6.76 -4.05 8.75
N PHE A 5 6.59 -3.52 7.53
CA PHE A 5 7.62 -2.76 6.84
C PHE A 5 8.07 -1.51 7.61
N HIS A 6 7.16 -0.79 8.27
CA HIS A 6 7.51 0.38 9.08
C HIS A 6 8.31 0.04 10.34
N GLY A 7 8.12 -1.16 10.90
CA GLY A 7 8.98 -1.65 11.97
C GLY A 7 10.42 -1.89 11.52
N LEU A 8 10.61 -2.40 10.29
CA LEU A 8 11.94 -2.53 9.69
C LEU A 8 12.54 -1.18 9.34
N GLU A 9 11.74 -0.29 8.75
CA GLU A 9 12.14 1.07 8.40
C GLU A 9 12.72 1.80 9.61
N PHE A 10 12.01 1.73 10.74
CA PHE A 10 12.43 2.33 12.00
C PHE A 10 13.83 1.88 12.43
N VAL A 11 14.17 0.60 12.25
CA VAL A 11 15.51 0.10 12.60
C VAL A 11 16.56 0.48 11.56
N LEU A 12 16.21 0.48 10.28
CA LEU A 12 17.16 0.60 9.18
C LEU A 12 17.46 2.05 8.77
N PHE A 13 16.62 3.00 9.17
CA PHE A 13 16.75 4.41 8.76
C PHE A 13 16.77 5.36 9.94
N ARG A 14 17.46 6.50 9.76
CA ARG A 14 17.42 7.67 10.65
C ARG A 14 17.48 8.93 9.79
N ASN A 15 16.57 9.86 10.03
CA ASN A 15 16.53 11.18 9.37
C ASN A 15 16.67 11.11 7.83
N GLY A 16 16.01 10.16 7.18
CA GLY A 16 16.03 9.98 5.74
C GLY A 16 17.28 9.27 5.18
N GLN A 17 18.20 8.82 6.04
CA GLN A 17 19.42 8.13 5.65
C GLN A 17 19.41 6.67 6.10
N ASN A 18 20.05 5.81 5.31
CA ASN A 18 20.31 4.45 5.73
C ASN A 18 21.21 4.47 6.96
N ARG A 19 20.85 3.72 7.98
CA ARG A 19 21.69 3.50 9.14
C ARG A 19 22.81 2.53 8.75
N THR A 20 24.05 3.04 8.68
CA THR A 20 25.21 2.23 8.32
C THR A 20 25.58 1.24 9.43
N LEU A 21 26.30 0.17 9.07
CA LEU A 21 26.80 -0.79 10.07
C LEU A 21 27.67 -0.10 11.12
N ASP A 22 28.52 0.85 10.70
CA ASP A 22 29.40 1.58 11.63
C ASP A 22 28.58 2.45 12.60
N ALA A 23 27.54 3.13 12.14
CA ALA A 23 26.63 3.89 13.00
C ALA A 23 25.90 2.96 13.97
N PHE A 24 25.44 1.80 13.49
CA PHE A 24 24.78 0.80 14.30
C PHE A 24 25.72 0.23 15.39
N MET A 25 26.96 -0.04 15.05
CA MET A 25 27.98 -0.52 16.00
C MET A 25 28.39 0.55 17.00
N ALA A 26 28.53 1.81 16.57
CA ALA A 26 28.82 2.93 17.47
C ALA A 26 27.70 3.12 18.52
N GLU A 27 26.45 3.07 18.14
CA GLU A 27 25.31 3.11 19.06
C GLU A 27 25.29 1.90 20.01
N TYR A 28 25.70 0.72 19.54
CA TYR A 28 25.85 -0.47 20.37
C TYR A 28 26.88 -0.28 21.49
N GLU A 29 28.02 0.32 21.17
CA GLU A 29 29.10 0.57 22.13
C GLU A 29 28.75 1.63 23.18
N THR A 30 28.02 2.67 22.78
CA THR A 30 27.56 3.73 23.69
C THR A 30 26.33 3.35 24.52
N GLY A 31 25.60 2.34 24.11
CA GLY A 31 24.35 1.94 24.74
C GLY A 31 23.16 2.86 24.47
N ASP A 32 23.33 3.82 23.55
CA ASP A 32 22.34 4.85 23.20
C ASP A 32 21.37 4.41 22.08
N GLY A 33 20.91 3.16 22.11
CA GLY A 33 19.83 2.73 21.24
C GLY A 33 18.53 3.44 21.63
N LEU A 34 17.89 4.14 20.68
CA LEU A 34 16.52 4.69 20.80
C LEU A 34 16.21 5.65 21.95
N ASN A 35 17.14 6.48 22.37
CA ASN A 35 16.81 7.69 23.09
C ASN A 35 16.52 8.79 22.08
N GLN A 36 15.30 8.83 21.55
CA GLN A 36 14.84 9.98 20.79
C GLN A 36 14.29 11.03 21.74
N GLU A 37 15.02 12.14 21.88
CA GLU A 37 14.46 13.36 22.40
C GLU A 37 13.36 13.83 21.45
N GLY A 38 12.11 13.84 21.90
CA GLY A 38 11.05 14.52 21.19
C GLY A 38 9.71 13.81 21.03
N ASP A 39 9.57 12.59 21.50
CA ASP A 39 8.24 11.98 21.52
C ASP A 39 7.48 12.35 22.81
N ASP A 40 6.19 12.65 22.67
CA ASP A 40 5.22 12.96 23.73
C ASP A 40 4.99 11.79 24.75
N TRP A 41 5.94 10.94 24.90
CA TRP A 41 6.05 9.91 25.92
C TRP A 41 6.55 10.46 27.26
N GLN A 42 6.44 11.76 27.47
CA GLN A 42 7.00 12.45 28.63
C GLN A 42 6.55 11.89 29.98
N ASP A 43 5.35 11.33 30.06
CA ASP A 43 4.83 10.76 31.32
C ASP A 43 5.40 9.38 31.69
N ASN A 44 6.12 8.72 30.78
CA ASN A 44 6.65 7.37 31.00
C ASN A 44 8.18 7.24 30.80
N GLN A 45 8.91 8.32 30.59
CA GLN A 45 10.35 8.27 30.31
C GLN A 45 11.17 7.60 31.43
N SER A 46 10.73 7.71 32.69
CA SER A 46 11.39 7.01 33.80
C SER A 46 11.19 5.49 33.80
N LYS A 47 10.30 4.97 32.94
CA LYS A 47 9.97 3.54 32.82
C LYS A 47 10.48 2.91 31.54
N LEU A 48 10.86 3.72 30.55
CA LEU A 48 11.42 3.22 29.30
C LEU A 48 12.87 2.81 29.55
N ARG A 49 13.12 1.52 29.44
CA ARG A 49 14.51 1.02 29.43
C ARG A 49 15.13 1.44 28.10
N THR A 50 16.38 1.92 28.16
CA THR A 50 17.20 2.11 26.95
C THR A 50 17.19 0.84 26.13
N VAL A 51 16.69 0.92 24.90
CA VAL A 51 16.67 -0.23 23.97
C VAL A 51 18.06 -0.30 23.33
N LYS A 52 18.74 -1.42 23.54
CA LYS A 52 20.07 -1.65 22.97
C LYS A 52 19.94 -2.01 21.49
N THR A 53 20.96 -1.64 20.70
CA THR A 53 21.05 -2.00 19.27
C THR A 53 20.91 -3.50 18.99
N THR A 54 21.37 -4.36 19.90
CA THR A 54 21.14 -5.80 19.83
C THR A 54 19.65 -6.18 19.90
N GLN A 55 18.86 -5.44 20.67
CA GLN A 55 17.41 -5.64 20.75
C GLN A 55 16.71 -5.12 19.50
N GLU A 56 17.16 -4.00 18.94
CA GLU A 56 16.68 -3.51 17.64
C GLU A 56 16.98 -4.50 16.52
N ALA A 57 18.19 -5.08 16.47
CA ALA A 57 18.54 -6.09 15.50
C ALA A 57 17.70 -7.36 15.64
N ALA A 58 17.48 -7.83 16.88
CA ALA A 58 16.60 -8.95 17.15
C ALA A 58 15.14 -8.66 16.73
N PHE A 59 14.65 -7.45 17.02
CA PHE A 59 13.33 -7.00 16.58
C PHE A 59 13.22 -6.98 15.06
N ALA A 60 14.21 -6.37 14.36
CA ALA A 60 14.22 -6.33 12.89
C ALA A 60 14.24 -7.73 12.28
N ALA A 61 15.03 -8.66 12.83
CA ALA A 61 15.07 -10.05 12.39
C ALA A 61 13.72 -10.75 12.57
N ALA A 62 13.06 -10.54 13.71
CA ALA A 62 11.73 -11.09 13.99
C ALA A 62 10.67 -10.52 13.03
N VAL A 63 10.66 -9.21 12.81
CA VAL A 63 9.73 -8.56 11.87
C VAL A 63 9.98 -9.00 10.43
N ALA A 64 11.24 -9.13 10.01
CA ALA A 64 11.58 -9.65 8.68
C ALA A 64 11.09 -11.10 8.50
N GLY A 65 11.24 -11.93 9.53
CA GLY A 65 10.71 -13.29 9.56
C GLY A 65 9.18 -13.33 9.43
N ASP A 66 8.47 -12.49 10.17
CA ASP A 66 7.02 -12.38 10.10
C ASP A 66 6.55 -11.91 8.71
N LEU A 67 7.18 -10.88 8.14
CA LEU A 67 6.90 -10.42 6.77
C LEU A 67 7.13 -11.51 5.73
N HIS A 68 8.24 -12.27 5.85
CA HIS A 68 8.50 -13.42 4.99
C HIS A 68 7.37 -14.44 5.07
N ASN A 69 6.89 -14.75 6.29
CA ASN A 69 5.81 -15.69 6.51
C ASN A 69 4.51 -15.23 5.88
N MET A 70 4.13 -13.97 6.12
CA MET A 70 2.90 -13.38 5.58
C MET A 70 2.91 -13.31 4.04
N THR A 71 4.04 -12.93 3.44
CA THR A 71 4.17 -12.88 1.97
C THR A 71 4.17 -14.27 1.34
N THR A 72 4.76 -15.26 2.01
CA THR A 72 4.71 -16.66 1.59
C THR A 72 3.27 -17.19 1.60
N LEU A 73 2.53 -16.94 2.67
CA LEU A 73 1.13 -17.31 2.80
C LEU A 73 0.27 -16.64 1.73
N LEU A 74 0.46 -15.35 1.49
CA LEU A 74 -0.24 -14.62 0.45
C LEU A 74 0.03 -15.22 -0.94
N ALA A 75 1.29 -15.53 -1.25
CA ALA A 75 1.66 -16.17 -2.51
C ALA A 75 1.02 -17.55 -2.67
N TYR A 76 0.98 -18.35 -1.61
CA TYR A 76 0.37 -19.67 -1.59
C TYR A 76 -1.14 -19.63 -1.82
N GLU A 77 -1.85 -18.74 -1.14
CA GLU A 77 -3.29 -18.58 -1.27
C GLU A 77 -3.68 -17.96 -2.63
N TRP A 78 -2.85 -17.09 -3.17
CA TRP A 78 -3.11 -16.45 -4.46
C TRP A 78 -2.90 -17.37 -5.66
N THR A 79 -1.83 -18.18 -5.67
CA THR A 79 -1.41 -18.89 -6.87
C THR A 79 -2.28 -20.11 -7.21
N ALA A 80 -2.64 -20.25 -8.50
CA ALA A 80 -3.17 -21.49 -9.08
C ALA A 80 -2.06 -22.40 -9.66
N ASP A 81 -0.80 -21.92 -9.70
CA ASP A 81 0.33 -22.69 -10.21
C ASP A 81 0.72 -23.80 -9.23
N ALA A 82 0.50 -25.05 -9.64
CA ALA A 82 0.80 -26.22 -8.83
C ALA A 82 2.29 -26.37 -8.51
N THR A 83 3.17 -25.94 -9.42
CA THR A 83 4.63 -25.99 -9.21
C THR A 83 5.04 -25.01 -8.12
N LEU A 84 4.53 -23.77 -8.20
CA LEU A 84 4.77 -22.75 -7.19
C LEU A 84 4.17 -23.17 -5.84
N LYS A 85 2.93 -23.68 -5.81
CA LYS A 85 2.31 -24.20 -4.58
C LYS A 85 3.16 -25.29 -3.94
N ASN A 86 3.62 -26.25 -4.71
CA ASN A 86 4.47 -27.34 -4.21
C ASN A 86 5.81 -26.81 -3.68
N TYR A 87 6.43 -25.86 -4.38
CA TYR A 87 7.67 -25.21 -3.91
C TYR A 87 7.45 -24.51 -2.58
N LEU A 88 6.40 -23.70 -2.46
CA LEU A 88 6.06 -22.97 -1.22
C LEU A 88 5.77 -23.94 -0.08
N THR A 89 5.02 -25.02 -0.33
CA THR A 89 4.74 -26.07 0.68
C THR A 89 6.02 -26.74 1.14
N THR A 90 6.96 -27.02 0.24
CA THR A 90 8.22 -27.68 0.59
C THR A 90 9.17 -26.76 1.33
N SER A 91 9.28 -25.50 0.90
CA SER A 91 10.23 -24.52 1.46
C SER A 91 9.72 -23.80 2.71
N ALA A 92 8.41 -23.73 2.91
CA ALA A 92 7.76 -22.96 3.97
C ALA A 92 6.55 -23.68 4.60
N ASN A 93 6.60 -25.01 4.66
CA ASN A 93 5.50 -25.84 5.18
C ASN A 93 5.02 -25.43 6.58
N TRP A 94 5.96 -25.10 7.47
CA TRP A 94 5.66 -24.64 8.81
C TRP A 94 4.83 -23.34 8.85
N VAL A 95 4.96 -22.47 7.86
CA VAL A 95 4.12 -21.25 7.73
C VAL A 95 2.72 -21.65 7.30
N ILE A 96 2.60 -22.51 6.30
CA ILE A 96 1.34 -22.90 5.68
C ILE A 96 0.50 -23.75 6.63
N GLU A 97 1.12 -24.74 7.27
CA GLU A 97 0.45 -25.62 8.25
C GLU A 97 0.19 -24.94 9.61
N GLY A 98 1.09 -24.06 10.03
CA GLY A 98 0.99 -23.34 11.29
C GLY A 98 -0.02 -22.19 11.32
N THR A 99 -0.50 -21.76 10.15
CA THR A 99 -1.42 -20.63 10.07
C THR A 99 -2.85 -21.03 10.48
N ARG A 100 -3.48 -20.18 11.27
CA ARG A 100 -4.91 -20.27 11.57
C ARG A 100 -5.77 -19.55 10.53
N TYR A 101 -5.17 -18.93 9.55
CA TYR A 101 -5.87 -18.23 8.49
C TYR A 101 -6.46 -19.24 7.50
N LYS A 102 -7.76 -19.34 7.52
CA LYS A 102 -8.49 -19.98 6.41
C LYS A 102 -8.79 -18.89 5.39
N GLY A 103 -8.31 -19.07 4.16
CA GLY A 103 -8.66 -18.16 3.06
C GLY A 103 -10.17 -18.01 2.92
N LEU A 104 -10.62 -16.88 2.40
CA LEU A 104 -12.03 -16.60 2.13
C LEU A 104 -12.59 -17.40 0.93
N THR A 105 -11.72 -18.11 0.19
CA THR A 105 -12.10 -18.95 -0.94
C THR A 105 -12.60 -20.31 -0.45
N LYS A 106 -13.29 -21.02 -1.34
CA LYS A 106 -13.69 -22.42 -1.10
C LYS A 106 -12.44 -23.31 -1.07
N ASP A 107 -12.50 -24.39 -0.29
CA ASP A 107 -11.40 -25.32 -0.11
C ASP A 107 -10.78 -25.77 -1.45
N GLY A 108 -9.48 -25.63 -1.58
CA GLY A 108 -8.71 -26.02 -2.76
C GLY A 108 -8.73 -25.03 -3.93
N VAL A 109 -9.47 -23.92 -3.84
CA VAL A 109 -9.50 -22.87 -4.87
C VAL A 109 -8.58 -21.73 -4.49
N SER A 110 -7.64 -21.35 -5.37
CA SER A 110 -6.81 -20.16 -5.17
C SER A 110 -7.58 -18.87 -5.43
N TYR A 111 -7.15 -17.76 -4.83
CA TYR A 111 -7.79 -16.45 -5.10
C TYR A 111 -7.71 -16.07 -6.57
N SER A 112 -6.61 -16.35 -7.26
CA SER A 112 -6.46 -16.06 -8.69
C SER A 112 -7.46 -16.84 -9.54
N GLU A 113 -7.76 -18.07 -9.16
CA GLU A 113 -8.77 -18.88 -9.87
C GLU A 113 -10.20 -18.41 -9.57
N ALA A 114 -10.49 -18.08 -8.30
CA ALA A 114 -11.78 -17.55 -7.90
C ALA A 114 -12.10 -16.22 -8.63
N VAL A 115 -11.13 -15.36 -8.85
CA VAL A 115 -11.30 -14.10 -9.61
C VAL A 115 -11.55 -14.37 -11.10
N LYS A 116 -10.90 -15.39 -11.68
CA LYS A 116 -11.06 -15.73 -13.11
C LYS A 116 -12.36 -16.46 -13.42
N SER A 117 -12.86 -17.26 -12.50
CA SER A 117 -14.03 -18.15 -12.70
C SER A 117 -15.37 -17.49 -12.39
N VAL A 118 -15.49 -16.20 -12.67
CA VAL A 118 -16.71 -15.41 -12.41
C VAL A 118 -17.97 -16.11 -12.92
N GLY A 119 -19.00 -16.14 -12.09
CA GLY A 119 -20.27 -16.79 -12.37
C GLY A 119 -20.27 -18.32 -12.20
N GLN A 120 -19.14 -18.93 -11.88
CA GLN A 120 -19.05 -20.37 -11.58
C GLN A 120 -19.15 -20.64 -10.07
N THR A 121 -19.41 -21.89 -9.69
CA THR A 121 -19.56 -22.29 -8.28
C THR A 121 -18.29 -22.13 -7.44
N THR A 122 -17.13 -22.05 -8.08
CA THR A 122 -15.81 -21.83 -7.48
C THR A 122 -15.47 -20.37 -7.27
N SER A 123 -16.24 -19.45 -7.88
CA SER A 123 -15.98 -18.01 -7.76
C SER A 123 -16.67 -17.39 -6.55
N LEU A 124 -16.05 -16.34 -6.01
CA LEU A 124 -16.67 -15.42 -5.05
C LEU A 124 -17.57 -14.38 -5.75
N PHE A 125 -17.45 -14.24 -7.06
CA PHE A 125 -18.17 -13.25 -7.87
C PHE A 125 -19.26 -13.90 -8.73
N VAL A 126 -20.48 -13.45 -8.54
CA VAL A 126 -21.64 -14.00 -9.23
C VAL A 126 -21.72 -13.58 -10.70
N SER A 127 -21.08 -12.48 -11.08
CA SER A 127 -21.09 -11.96 -12.45
C SER A 127 -19.91 -11.01 -12.71
N TRP A 128 -19.58 -10.80 -13.98
CA TRP A 128 -18.54 -9.85 -14.39
C TRP A 128 -18.81 -8.40 -13.97
N PRO A 129 -20.04 -7.84 -14.07
CA PRO A 129 -20.33 -6.51 -13.54
C PRO A 129 -19.99 -6.38 -12.06
N VAL A 130 -20.33 -7.37 -11.24
CA VAL A 130 -20.02 -7.38 -9.80
C VAL A 130 -18.52 -7.49 -9.56
N ASN A 131 -17.82 -8.35 -10.30
CA ASN A 131 -16.37 -8.49 -10.15
C ASN A 131 -15.64 -7.20 -10.51
N LEU A 132 -15.95 -6.58 -11.65
CA LEU A 132 -15.34 -5.33 -12.08
C LEU A 132 -15.67 -4.18 -11.13
N GLN A 133 -16.90 -4.09 -10.66
CA GLN A 133 -17.27 -3.10 -9.64
C GLN A 133 -16.45 -3.27 -8.35
N ASN A 134 -16.24 -4.51 -7.90
CA ASN A 134 -15.39 -4.76 -6.73
C ASN A 134 -13.93 -4.40 -6.98
N ILE A 135 -13.39 -4.67 -8.17
CA ILE A 135 -12.02 -4.28 -8.51
C ILE A 135 -11.87 -2.76 -8.52
N PHE A 136 -12.75 -2.05 -9.23
CA PHE A 136 -12.67 -0.59 -9.33
C PHE A 136 -12.95 0.09 -8.00
N LYS A 137 -14.03 -0.29 -7.29
CA LYS A 137 -14.51 0.39 -6.10
C LYS A 137 -13.92 -0.17 -4.81
N GLY A 138 -14.00 -1.50 -4.60
CA GLY A 138 -13.51 -2.15 -3.40
C GLY A 138 -11.98 -2.29 -3.33
N GLY A 139 -11.31 -2.29 -4.49
CA GLY A 139 -9.85 -2.32 -4.59
C GLY A 139 -9.26 -0.95 -4.90
N CYS A 140 -9.35 -0.53 -6.15
CA CYS A 140 -8.63 0.64 -6.65
C CYS A 140 -9.07 1.97 -5.99
N SER A 141 -10.39 2.22 -5.90
CA SER A 141 -10.93 3.43 -5.28
C SER A 141 -10.66 3.45 -3.77
N SER A 142 -10.73 2.33 -3.06
CA SER A 142 -10.38 2.30 -1.64
C SER A 142 -8.93 2.70 -1.39
N ILE A 143 -7.99 2.28 -2.26
CA ILE A 143 -6.58 2.67 -2.16
C ILE A 143 -6.40 4.16 -2.46
N SER A 144 -6.98 4.68 -3.55
CA SER A 144 -6.88 6.10 -3.89
C SER A 144 -7.51 6.99 -2.80
N GLN A 145 -8.69 6.60 -2.30
CA GLN A 145 -9.36 7.31 -1.22
C GLN A 145 -8.51 7.38 0.05
N GLU A 146 -7.92 6.26 0.47
CA GLU A 146 -7.03 6.25 1.63
C GLU A 146 -5.82 7.17 1.42
N VAL A 147 -5.21 7.18 0.23
CA VAL A 147 -4.06 8.03 -0.07
C VAL A 147 -4.44 9.52 0.03
N TYR A 148 -5.53 9.98 -0.60
CA TYR A 148 -5.81 11.41 -0.58
C TYR A 148 -6.52 11.89 0.68
N THR A 149 -7.35 11.07 1.34
CA THR A 149 -8.06 11.49 2.55
C THR A 149 -7.25 11.30 3.83
N GLN A 150 -6.63 10.13 3.97
CA GLN A 150 -5.94 9.74 5.20
C GLN A 150 -4.44 10.06 5.14
N LYS A 151 -3.72 9.41 4.22
CA LYS A 151 -2.26 9.43 4.21
C LYS A 151 -1.67 10.81 3.89
N LEU A 152 -2.19 11.49 2.88
CA LEU A 152 -1.82 12.88 2.55
C LEU A 152 -2.70 13.88 3.29
N GLY A 153 -4.02 13.59 3.34
CA GLY A 153 -5.03 14.56 3.74
C GLY A 153 -4.97 14.97 5.19
N GLN A 154 -4.84 14.03 6.14
CA GLN A 154 -4.84 14.35 7.56
C GLN A 154 -3.71 15.30 7.93
N ALA A 155 -2.47 14.93 7.66
CA ALA A 155 -1.31 15.76 7.97
C ALA A 155 -1.34 17.11 7.24
N TYR A 156 -1.83 17.14 5.98
CA TYR A 156 -2.01 18.40 5.24
C TYR A 156 -3.05 19.31 5.90
N ARG A 157 -4.23 18.80 6.25
CA ARG A 157 -5.30 19.60 6.87
C ARG A 157 -4.87 20.14 8.23
N VAL A 158 -4.21 19.34 9.06
CA VAL A 158 -3.65 19.80 10.34
C VAL A 158 -2.60 20.89 10.11
N ALA A 159 -1.65 20.67 9.21
CA ALA A 159 -0.57 21.62 8.93
C ALA A 159 -1.06 22.94 8.30
N THR A 160 -2.23 22.94 7.65
CA THR A 160 -2.86 24.15 7.09
C THR A 160 -3.92 24.78 8.00
N GLY A 161 -4.13 24.24 9.20
CA GLY A 161 -5.06 24.78 10.20
C GLY A 161 -6.53 24.46 9.92
N HIS A 162 -6.82 23.39 9.17
CA HIS A 162 -8.16 22.95 8.82
C HIS A 162 -8.39 21.47 9.15
N PRO A 163 -8.12 21.00 10.39
CA PRO A 163 -8.34 19.60 10.74
C PRO A 163 -9.84 19.26 10.65
N GLU A 164 -10.11 18.03 10.24
CA GLU A 164 -11.47 17.49 10.18
C GLU A 164 -11.68 16.48 11.31
N VAL A 165 -12.92 16.31 11.74
CA VAL A 165 -13.32 15.27 12.70
C VAL A 165 -14.17 14.26 11.93
N GLY A 166 -13.60 13.08 11.70
CA GLY A 166 -14.29 11.97 11.04
C GLY A 166 -14.83 10.95 12.04
N GLU A 167 -15.32 9.81 11.52
CA GLU A 167 -15.82 8.69 12.33
C GLU A 167 -14.73 8.08 13.22
N GLU A 168 -13.48 8.16 12.80
CA GLU A 168 -12.31 7.62 13.52
C GLU A 168 -11.67 8.64 14.49
N GLY A 169 -12.19 9.85 14.57
CA GLY A 169 -11.71 10.94 15.42
C GLY A 169 -11.24 12.15 14.64
N GLU A 170 -10.50 13.04 15.31
CA GLU A 170 -9.89 14.23 14.72
C GLU A 170 -8.65 13.85 13.89
N ASP A 171 -8.40 14.59 12.81
CA ASP A 171 -7.21 14.41 11.98
C ASP A 171 -5.91 14.40 12.82
N ALA A 172 -5.07 13.42 12.55
CA ALA A 172 -3.76 13.29 13.18
C ALA A 172 -2.66 13.85 12.28
N GLY A 173 -1.98 14.91 12.74
CA GLY A 173 -0.90 15.55 11.99
C GLY A 173 0.36 14.67 11.85
N ASP A 174 0.50 13.67 12.68
CA ASP A 174 1.57 12.67 12.69
C ASP A 174 1.19 11.35 11.98
N TYR A 175 0.01 11.27 11.37
CA TYR A 175 -0.36 10.14 10.52
C TYR A 175 0.40 10.18 9.20
N ILE A 176 1.70 9.89 9.27
CA ILE A 176 2.63 9.93 8.14
C ILE A 176 3.38 8.60 8.06
N GLU A 177 3.28 7.94 6.90
CA GLU A 177 4.04 6.73 6.63
C GLU A 177 5.50 7.05 6.31
N SER A 178 6.39 6.10 6.61
CA SER A 178 7.82 6.17 6.34
C SER A 178 8.51 7.44 6.88
N PRO A 179 8.25 7.83 8.15
CA PRO A 179 8.80 9.05 8.72
C PRO A 179 10.33 8.98 8.90
N TYR A 180 10.88 7.80 9.11
CA TYR A 180 12.32 7.60 9.37
C TYR A 180 13.16 7.59 8.10
N SER A 181 12.65 7.03 7.02
CA SER A 181 13.28 7.05 5.70
C SER A 181 12.96 8.31 4.90
N LYS A 182 11.94 9.07 5.31
CA LYS A 182 11.39 10.25 4.60
C LYS A 182 10.90 9.91 3.19
N ARG A 183 10.37 8.69 2.98
CA ARG A 183 9.94 8.17 1.68
C ARG A 183 8.43 8.13 1.47
N SER A 184 7.65 8.86 2.26
CA SER A 184 6.18 8.86 2.20
C SER A 184 5.64 9.04 0.77
N PHE A 185 6.18 9.98 -0.02
CA PHE A 185 5.74 10.17 -1.41
C PHE A 185 6.03 8.97 -2.30
N GLN A 186 7.13 8.23 -2.05
CA GLN A 186 7.41 6.98 -2.77
C GLN A 186 6.36 5.93 -2.43
N ASP A 187 6.05 5.74 -1.15
CA ASP A 187 5.09 4.74 -0.70
C ASP A 187 3.69 5.05 -1.26
N TYR A 188 3.29 6.32 -1.26
CA TYR A 188 2.01 6.74 -1.84
C TYR A 188 1.98 6.58 -3.36
N GLN A 189 3.10 6.82 -4.04
CA GLN A 189 3.24 6.55 -5.46
C GLN A 189 3.14 5.05 -5.76
N ASP A 190 3.74 4.20 -4.93
CA ASP A 190 3.67 2.75 -5.07
C ASP A 190 2.24 2.23 -4.85
N ASN A 191 1.46 2.86 -3.96
CA ASN A 191 0.03 2.59 -3.84
C ASN A 191 -0.72 2.87 -5.17
N ILE A 192 -0.44 3.99 -5.83
CA ILE A 192 -1.08 4.29 -7.14
C ILE A 192 -0.55 3.37 -8.25
N TYR A 193 0.74 2.99 -8.22
CA TYR A 193 1.26 1.97 -9.13
C TYR A 193 0.60 0.59 -8.91
N SER A 194 0.20 0.24 -7.70
CA SER A 194 -0.55 -0.99 -7.45
C SER A 194 -1.90 -1.01 -8.18
N ILE A 195 -2.58 0.14 -8.23
CA ILE A 195 -3.80 0.34 -9.03
C ILE A 195 -3.48 0.16 -10.53
N LYS A 196 -2.43 0.84 -11.01
CA LYS A 196 -2.00 0.72 -12.43
C LYS A 196 -1.65 -0.71 -12.79
N ASN A 197 -0.86 -1.39 -11.96
CA ASN A 197 -0.47 -2.79 -12.17
C ASN A 197 -1.70 -3.71 -12.28
N SER A 198 -2.68 -3.55 -11.40
CA SER A 198 -3.91 -4.33 -11.39
C SER A 198 -4.76 -4.09 -12.64
N LEU A 199 -4.96 -2.83 -13.02
CA LEU A 199 -5.77 -2.46 -14.17
C LEU A 199 -5.08 -2.77 -15.52
N TYR A 200 -3.76 -2.61 -15.59
CA TYR A 200 -2.96 -2.92 -16.78
C TYR A 200 -2.65 -4.42 -16.95
N GLY A 201 -2.91 -5.23 -15.92
CA GLY A 201 -2.72 -6.67 -15.94
C GLY A 201 -1.26 -7.11 -15.99
N MET A 202 -0.34 -6.30 -15.45
CA MET A 202 1.10 -6.59 -15.41
C MET A 202 1.76 -5.87 -14.24
N ARG A 203 2.96 -6.31 -13.85
CA ARG A 203 3.82 -5.63 -12.87
C ARG A 203 4.85 -4.74 -13.57
N GLY A 204 5.41 -3.79 -12.84
CA GLY A 204 6.48 -2.92 -13.35
C GLY A 204 5.97 -1.95 -14.42
N THR A 205 4.84 -1.29 -14.14
CA THR A 205 4.19 -0.38 -15.09
C THR A 205 4.74 1.04 -15.10
N GLU A 206 5.86 1.30 -14.42
CA GLU A 206 6.47 2.63 -14.27
C GLU A 206 6.72 3.30 -15.63
N ASN A 207 7.21 2.52 -16.59
CA ASN A 207 7.52 3.00 -17.94
C ASN A 207 6.58 2.41 -19.01
N VAL A 208 5.42 1.90 -18.59
CA VAL A 208 4.46 1.24 -19.50
C VAL A 208 3.30 2.17 -19.80
N SER A 209 3.11 2.47 -21.09
CA SER A 209 1.98 3.27 -21.61
C SER A 209 0.85 2.42 -22.20
N THR A 210 1.11 1.15 -22.51
CA THR A 210 0.13 0.26 -23.14
C THR A 210 -0.22 -0.89 -22.22
N PRO A 211 -1.49 -1.07 -21.86
CA PRO A 211 -1.92 -2.18 -21.01
C PRO A 211 -1.76 -3.53 -21.73
N ALA A 212 -1.61 -4.60 -20.97
CA ALA A 212 -1.54 -5.96 -21.49
C ALA A 212 -2.82 -6.32 -22.26
N ALA A 213 -2.68 -7.09 -23.32
CA ALA A 213 -3.82 -7.64 -24.03
C ALA A 213 -4.69 -8.48 -23.07
N GLY A 214 -6.00 -8.24 -23.06
CA GLY A 214 -6.93 -8.92 -22.14
C GLY A 214 -6.98 -8.34 -20.72
N SER A 215 -6.24 -7.28 -20.43
CA SER A 215 -6.35 -6.54 -19.16
C SER A 215 -7.65 -5.73 -19.07
N ILE A 216 -7.98 -5.31 -17.85
CA ILE A 216 -9.13 -4.43 -17.61
C ILE A 216 -9.00 -3.14 -18.42
N MET A 217 -7.83 -2.49 -18.41
CA MET A 217 -7.63 -1.25 -19.18
C MET A 217 -7.69 -1.46 -20.69
N ALA A 218 -7.26 -2.62 -21.21
CA ALA A 218 -7.43 -2.93 -22.63
C ALA A 218 -8.91 -3.09 -23.00
N PHE A 219 -9.71 -3.70 -22.14
CA PHE A 219 -11.17 -3.79 -22.30
C PHE A 219 -11.82 -2.39 -22.22
N MET A 220 -11.47 -1.60 -21.19
CA MET A 220 -12.01 -0.24 -21.01
C MET A 220 -11.69 0.65 -22.23
N LYS A 221 -10.49 0.54 -22.78
CA LYS A 221 -10.08 1.30 -23.99
C LYS A 221 -10.99 1.04 -25.19
N GLN A 222 -11.53 -0.16 -25.29
CA GLN A 222 -12.40 -0.53 -26.42
C GLN A 222 -13.88 -0.18 -26.19
N HIS A 223 -14.32 -0.10 -24.94
CA HIS A 223 -15.75 -0.10 -24.62
C HIS A 223 -16.20 1.07 -23.74
N TYR A 224 -15.30 1.65 -22.93
CA TYR A 224 -15.65 2.72 -21.98
C TYR A 224 -15.47 4.10 -22.63
N PRO A 225 -16.53 4.91 -22.78
CA PRO A 225 -16.43 6.20 -23.47
C PRO A 225 -15.44 7.18 -22.82
N GLU A 226 -15.33 7.14 -21.48
CA GLU A 226 -14.47 8.03 -20.70
C GLU A 226 -13.10 7.40 -20.37
N TYR A 227 -12.66 6.43 -21.19
CA TYR A 227 -11.38 5.75 -20.99
C TYR A 227 -10.20 6.72 -20.87
N GLU A 228 -10.14 7.74 -21.73
CA GLU A 228 -9.04 8.70 -21.72
C GLU A 228 -9.03 9.54 -20.45
N ALA A 229 -10.20 9.89 -19.89
CA ALA A 229 -10.29 10.61 -18.63
C ALA A 229 -9.72 9.74 -17.47
N LEU A 230 -10.13 8.48 -17.38
CA LEU A 230 -9.61 7.53 -16.40
C LEU A 230 -8.10 7.32 -16.53
N ASN A 231 -7.62 7.10 -17.76
CA ASN A 231 -6.20 6.86 -18.00
C ASN A 231 -5.34 8.10 -17.70
N ASN A 232 -5.84 9.29 -18.04
CA ASN A 232 -5.16 10.55 -17.76
C ASN A 232 -5.12 10.84 -16.25
N ALA A 233 -6.22 10.61 -15.53
CA ALA A 233 -6.26 10.77 -14.08
C ALA A 233 -5.25 9.84 -13.38
N LEU A 234 -5.18 8.57 -13.79
CA LEU A 234 -4.20 7.61 -13.28
C LEU A 234 -2.76 8.08 -13.48
N ASN A 235 -2.43 8.55 -14.68
CA ASN A 235 -1.08 9.04 -14.97
C ASN A 235 -0.80 10.39 -14.27
N ALA A 236 -1.78 11.27 -14.12
CA ALA A 236 -1.65 12.54 -13.39
C ALA A 236 -1.38 12.31 -11.90
N ALA A 237 -2.08 11.38 -11.26
CA ALA A 237 -1.83 10.99 -9.87
C ALA A 237 -0.39 10.48 -9.66
N ILE A 238 0.09 9.58 -10.53
CA ILE A 238 1.48 9.09 -10.49
C ILE A 238 2.47 10.24 -10.68
N SER A 239 2.25 11.12 -11.67
CA SER A 239 3.17 12.21 -12.00
C SER A 239 3.22 13.29 -10.92
N SER A 240 2.10 13.57 -10.25
CA SER A 240 2.06 14.52 -9.14
C SER A 240 2.91 14.03 -7.96
N LEU A 241 2.79 12.75 -7.61
CA LEU A 241 3.59 12.12 -6.55
C LEU A 241 5.07 12.02 -6.93
N GLU A 242 5.39 11.75 -8.20
CA GLU A 242 6.78 11.80 -8.69
C GLU A 242 7.37 13.21 -8.55
N THR A 243 6.60 14.24 -8.88
CA THR A 243 7.02 15.64 -8.74
C THR A 243 7.25 15.99 -7.27
N ALA A 244 6.34 15.57 -6.38
CA ALA A 244 6.48 15.79 -4.95
C ALA A 244 7.70 15.07 -4.37
N LYS A 245 7.93 13.80 -4.75
CA LYS A 245 9.10 13.01 -4.38
C LYS A 245 10.41 13.69 -4.79
N ASN A 246 10.45 14.28 -5.96
CA ASN A 246 11.64 14.94 -6.52
C ASN A 246 11.76 16.43 -6.12
N SER A 247 10.85 16.96 -5.31
CA SER A 247 10.87 18.36 -4.84
C SER A 247 12.04 18.68 -3.91
N GLY A 248 12.66 17.66 -3.32
CA GLY A 248 13.69 17.82 -2.28
C GLY A 248 13.12 18.11 -0.89
N VAL A 249 11.79 18.16 -0.74
CA VAL A 249 11.10 18.36 0.54
C VAL A 249 10.36 17.07 0.92
N ALA A 250 10.76 16.45 2.01
CA ALA A 250 10.06 15.28 2.51
C ALA A 250 8.69 15.66 3.08
N PHE A 251 7.69 14.79 2.93
CA PHE A 251 6.33 15.05 3.40
C PHE A 251 6.28 15.34 4.91
N ILE A 252 7.01 14.56 5.71
CA ILE A 252 7.07 14.76 7.16
C ILE A 252 7.67 16.12 7.56
N ASP A 253 8.59 16.65 6.74
CA ASP A 253 9.24 17.92 7.06
C ASP A 253 8.34 19.13 6.73
N ASN A 254 7.44 19.01 5.77
CA ASN A 254 6.49 20.07 5.40
C ASN A 254 5.20 19.50 4.78
N PRO A 255 4.25 19.01 5.60
CA PRO A 255 2.96 18.52 5.10
C PRO A 255 2.10 19.59 4.41
N ALA A 256 2.35 20.90 4.67
CA ALA A 256 1.66 22.02 4.02
C ALA A 256 2.30 22.44 2.68
N HIS A 257 3.32 21.74 2.20
CA HIS A 257 3.96 22.08 0.93
C HIS A 257 2.95 22.06 -0.23
N THR A 258 3.07 23.01 -1.18
CA THR A 258 2.10 23.18 -2.27
C THR A 258 1.94 21.92 -3.13
N GLN A 259 2.98 21.11 -3.30
CA GLN A 259 2.91 19.85 -4.02
C GLN A 259 2.00 18.82 -3.35
N VAL A 260 1.83 18.87 -2.01
CA VAL A 260 0.93 17.96 -1.28
C VAL A 260 -0.51 18.17 -1.74
N LYS A 261 -0.96 19.42 -1.82
CA LYS A 261 -2.31 19.74 -2.33
C LYS A 261 -2.50 19.27 -3.77
N THR A 262 -1.49 19.45 -4.60
CA THR A 262 -1.51 18.96 -6.00
C THR A 262 -1.65 17.43 -6.04
N CYS A 263 -0.96 16.70 -5.17
CA CYS A 263 -1.11 15.25 -5.08
C CYS A 263 -2.50 14.85 -4.60
N ILE A 264 -3.03 15.51 -3.55
CA ILE A 264 -4.39 15.27 -3.04
C ILE A 264 -5.41 15.42 -4.18
N ASP A 265 -5.37 16.54 -4.91
CA ASP A 265 -6.33 16.82 -5.98
C ASP A 265 -6.22 15.80 -7.13
N ALA A 266 -5.00 15.44 -7.53
CA ALA A 266 -4.79 14.47 -8.59
C ALA A 266 -5.23 13.05 -8.21
N VAL A 267 -5.01 12.63 -6.97
CA VAL A 267 -5.44 11.31 -6.48
C VAL A 267 -6.95 11.28 -6.26
N GLN A 268 -7.56 12.38 -5.81
CA GLN A 268 -9.02 12.52 -5.72
C GLN A 268 -9.68 12.41 -7.10
N GLU A 269 -9.16 13.11 -8.13
CA GLU A 269 -9.66 12.98 -9.49
C GLU A 269 -9.56 11.54 -9.99
N LEU A 270 -8.47 10.83 -9.68
CA LEU A 270 -8.35 9.40 -9.99
C LEU A 270 -9.47 8.59 -9.32
N ASP A 271 -9.75 8.84 -8.04
CA ASP A 271 -10.83 8.17 -7.31
C ASP A 271 -12.20 8.40 -7.96
N ASP A 272 -12.49 9.63 -8.34
CA ASP A 272 -13.73 10.00 -9.04
C ASP A 272 -13.87 9.23 -10.36
N GLN A 273 -12.81 9.15 -11.16
CA GLN A 273 -12.80 8.41 -12.43
C GLN A 273 -12.92 6.88 -12.23
N LEU A 274 -12.32 6.32 -11.18
CA LEU A 274 -12.49 4.90 -10.82
C LEU A 274 -13.95 4.58 -10.44
N ASN A 275 -14.61 5.46 -9.70
CA ASN A 275 -16.01 5.33 -9.32
C ASN A 275 -16.97 5.46 -10.52
N LEU A 276 -16.67 6.35 -11.47
CA LEU A 276 -17.41 6.46 -12.74
C LEU A 276 -17.26 5.18 -13.58
N ALA A 277 -16.04 4.65 -13.71
CA ALA A 277 -15.76 3.41 -14.39
C ALA A 277 -16.50 2.21 -13.76
N ALA A 278 -16.49 2.10 -12.42
CA ALA A 278 -17.25 1.09 -11.69
C ALA A 278 -18.75 1.16 -11.99
N THR A 279 -19.29 2.36 -11.99
CA THR A 279 -20.72 2.62 -12.27
C THR A 279 -21.08 2.24 -13.70
N TRP A 280 -20.21 2.57 -14.65
CA TRP A 280 -20.39 2.20 -16.05
C TRP A 280 -20.36 0.68 -16.25
N CYS A 281 -19.40 -0.02 -15.62
CA CYS A 281 -19.32 -1.48 -15.68
C CYS A 281 -20.60 -2.14 -15.15
N ALA A 282 -21.12 -1.65 -14.03
CA ALA A 282 -22.36 -2.18 -13.44
C ALA A 282 -23.58 -2.06 -14.36
N ARG A 283 -23.63 -1.03 -15.22
CA ARG A 283 -24.78 -0.73 -16.07
C ARG A 283 -24.68 -1.30 -17.49
N ASN A 284 -23.47 -1.45 -18.03
CA ASN A 284 -23.25 -1.69 -19.46
C ASN A 284 -22.68 -3.08 -19.76
N ILE A 285 -22.15 -3.79 -18.77
CA ILE A 285 -21.66 -5.15 -18.96
C ILE A 285 -22.80 -6.09 -18.65
N MET A 286 -23.30 -6.78 -19.70
CA MET A 286 -24.39 -7.72 -19.52
C MET A 286 -23.93 -9.00 -18.83
N VAL A 287 -24.75 -9.49 -17.93
CA VAL A 287 -24.63 -10.84 -17.37
C VAL A 287 -25.00 -11.81 -18.50
N LYS A 288 -24.04 -12.61 -18.95
CA LYS A 288 -24.34 -13.74 -19.83
C LYS A 288 -24.56 -15.00 -19.01
#